data_ad34a48e15cb6d399ce398b0ddea56bc
#
_entry.id   ad34a48e15cb6d399ce398b0ddea56bc
#
_cell.length_a   1.000
_cell.length_b   1.000
_cell.length_c   1.000
_cell.angle_alpha   90.00
_cell.angle_beta   90.00
_cell.angle_gamma   90.00
#
_symmetry.space_group_name_H-M   'P 1'
#
loop_
_entity.id
_entity.type
_entity.pdbx_description
1 polymer ?
#
loop_
_entity_poly.entity_id
_entity_poly.type
_entity_poly.pdbx_seq_one_letter_code
_entity_poly.pdbx_strand_id
1 'polypeptide(L)'
;MNITIIGASAGIGLETVKRGLNRNHSITTLSRSEVEIEDKKSLKMILGDATNKADILSSLQNVDALIITLGTRKSMKATTLFSDFAKLIVEINKENKIDIPVIVVTGFGAGESKNYASWPVKMFLKLFLKDVYDDKTKMEEIITNSDLNWTVVRPGRLLDKELTEKYHIENKLFKGIKIGEISRADLADFLIKQAEKQTELKKYITISEE
;
A
#
# COMPACT_ATOMS: atom_id res chain seq x y z
N MET A 1 13.33 5.09 -12.70
CA MET A 1 13.11 3.74 -12.17
C MET A 1 11.82 3.18 -12.76
N ASN A 2 11.70 1.87 -12.80
CA ASN A 2 10.49 1.15 -13.17
C ASN A 2 9.76 0.74 -11.91
N ILE A 3 8.63 1.37 -11.61
CA ILE A 3 7.86 1.11 -10.39
C ILE A 3 6.55 0.42 -10.76
N THR A 4 6.28 -0.72 -10.13
CA THR A 4 4.98 -1.39 -10.27
C THR A 4 4.06 -1.00 -9.12
N ILE A 5 2.81 -0.62 -9.45
CA ILE A 5 1.77 -0.26 -8.49
C ILE A 5 0.57 -1.21 -8.66
N ILE A 6 0.32 -2.04 -7.65
CA ILE A 6 -0.83 -2.94 -7.63
C ILE A 6 -1.99 -2.31 -6.86
N GLY A 7 -3.17 -2.20 -7.50
CA GLY A 7 -4.33 -1.49 -6.95
C GLY A 7 -4.39 -0.02 -7.35
N ALA A 8 -3.97 0.32 -8.56
CA ALA A 8 -3.68 1.67 -9.04
C ALA A 8 -4.88 2.49 -9.54
N SER A 9 -6.06 1.89 -9.76
CA SER A 9 -7.15 2.55 -10.50
C SER A 9 -7.92 3.63 -9.74
N ALA A 10 -7.68 3.81 -8.45
CA ALA A 10 -8.38 4.81 -7.64
C ALA A 10 -7.64 5.11 -6.32
N GLY A 11 -8.05 6.20 -5.66
CA GLY A 11 -7.60 6.56 -4.32
C GLY A 11 -6.09 6.69 -4.20
N ILE A 12 -5.48 6.05 -3.20
CA ILE A 12 -4.02 6.11 -2.97
C ILE A 12 -3.25 5.63 -4.19
N GLY A 13 -3.68 4.51 -4.80
CA GLY A 13 -2.99 3.94 -5.95
C GLY A 13 -2.93 4.91 -7.13
N LEU A 14 -4.02 5.59 -7.43
CA LEU A 14 -4.06 6.61 -8.48
C LEU A 14 -3.15 7.80 -8.17
N GLU A 15 -3.17 8.30 -6.94
CA GLU A 15 -2.27 9.40 -6.53
C GLU A 15 -0.80 8.96 -6.57
N THR A 16 -0.51 7.69 -6.23
CA THR A 16 0.85 7.14 -6.34
C THR A 16 1.30 7.06 -7.81
N VAL A 17 0.41 6.68 -8.74
CA VAL A 17 0.72 6.73 -10.19
C VAL A 17 1.06 8.15 -10.62
N LYS A 18 0.19 9.12 -10.29
CA LYS A 18 0.41 10.54 -10.62
C LYS A 18 1.75 11.04 -10.08
N ARG A 19 2.02 10.76 -8.79
CA ARG A 19 3.26 11.19 -8.14
C ARG A 19 4.48 10.55 -8.78
N GLY A 20 4.45 9.25 -9.10
CA GLY A 20 5.55 8.55 -9.76
C GLY A 20 5.85 9.11 -11.15
N LEU A 21 4.83 9.36 -11.96
CA LEU A 21 4.99 9.98 -13.28
C LEU A 21 5.54 11.40 -13.19
N ASN A 22 5.04 12.22 -12.26
CA ASN A 22 5.53 13.58 -12.00
C ASN A 22 7.00 13.62 -11.56
N ARG A 23 7.51 12.53 -10.99
CA ARG A 23 8.93 12.35 -10.62
C ARG A 23 9.74 11.63 -11.70
N ASN A 24 9.21 11.55 -12.94
CA ASN A 24 9.85 10.95 -14.11
C ASN A 24 10.19 9.45 -13.98
N HIS A 25 9.35 8.69 -13.26
CA HIS A 25 9.44 7.23 -13.24
C HIS A 25 8.62 6.60 -14.36
N SER A 26 9.01 5.41 -14.79
CA SER A 26 8.18 4.53 -15.61
C SER A 26 7.28 3.72 -14.70
N ILE A 27 5.98 3.85 -14.87
CA ILE A 27 4.99 3.19 -14.01
C ILE A 27 4.33 2.03 -14.74
N THR A 28 4.33 0.86 -14.11
CA THR A 28 3.49 -0.28 -14.50
C THR A 28 2.36 -0.41 -13.48
N THR A 29 1.12 -0.55 -13.91
CA THR A 29 -0.01 -0.76 -13.02
C THR A 29 -0.65 -2.13 -13.22
N LEU A 30 -1.07 -2.77 -12.13
CA LEU A 30 -1.97 -3.92 -12.16
C LEU A 30 -3.26 -3.56 -11.43
N SER A 31 -4.37 -3.54 -12.15
CA SER A 31 -5.70 -3.22 -11.60
C SER A 31 -6.83 -3.79 -12.45
N ARG A 32 -8.01 -3.96 -11.85
CA ARG A 32 -9.21 -4.50 -12.52
C ARG A 32 -9.89 -3.50 -13.47
N SER A 33 -9.51 -2.24 -13.42
CA SER A 33 -10.01 -1.18 -14.31
C SER A 33 -8.87 -0.26 -14.69
N GLU A 34 -9.01 0.42 -15.82
CA GLU A 34 -8.02 1.38 -16.28
C GLU A 34 -7.75 2.49 -15.27
N VAL A 35 -6.55 3.03 -15.37
CA VAL A 35 -6.12 4.21 -14.63
C VAL A 35 -6.46 5.44 -15.47
N GLU A 36 -7.36 6.28 -14.95
CA GLU A 36 -7.77 7.52 -15.63
C GLU A 36 -6.73 8.61 -15.32
N ILE A 37 -5.86 8.87 -16.30
CA ILE A 37 -4.82 9.90 -16.25
C ILE A 37 -4.60 10.46 -17.66
N GLU A 38 -4.28 11.76 -17.74
CA GLU A 38 -4.10 12.47 -19.03
C GLU A 38 -2.80 12.06 -19.72
N ASP A 39 -1.66 12.12 -19.04
CA ASP A 39 -0.36 11.74 -19.59
C ASP A 39 -0.06 10.26 -19.32
N LYS A 40 -0.10 9.46 -20.39
CA LYS A 40 0.18 8.02 -20.36
C LYS A 40 1.56 7.64 -20.93
N LYS A 41 2.42 8.61 -21.22
CA LYS A 41 3.67 8.39 -21.97
C LYS A 41 4.62 7.40 -21.28
N SER A 42 4.69 7.42 -19.95
CA SER A 42 5.52 6.51 -19.15
C SER A 42 4.68 5.56 -18.29
N LEU A 43 3.46 5.26 -18.74
CA LEU A 43 2.50 4.41 -18.04
C LEU A 43 2.18 3.16 -18.86
N LYS A 44 2.48 1.98 -18.30
CA LYS A 44 2.03 0.69 -18.79
C LYS A 44 0.89 0.18 -17.91
N MET A 45 -0.28 -0.08 -18.49
CA MET A 45 -1.43 -0.61 -17.76
C MET A 45 -1.62 -2.11 -18.05
N ILE A 46 -1.75 -2.89 -16.97
CA ILE A 46 -2.12 -4.31 -17.02
C ILE A 46 -3.51 -4.41 -16.38
N LEU A 47 -4.50 -4.78 -17.18
CA LEU A 47 -5.83 -5.10 -16.69
C LEU A 47 -5.83 -6.55 -16.22
N GLY A 48 -6.00 -6.75 -14.92
CA GLY A 48 -5.92 -8.07 -14.31
C GLY A 48 -6.31 -8.07 -12.84
N ASP A 49 -6.15 -9.23 -12.22
CA ASP A 49 -6.53 -9.45 -10.82
C ASP A 49 -5.28 -9.69 -9.95
N ALA A 50 -5.18 -8.98 -8.83
CA ALA A 50 -4.12 -9.16 -7.86
C ALA A 50 -4.13 -10.53 -7.15
N THR A 51 -5.18 -11.33 -7.34
CA THR A 51 -5.28 -12.72 -6.88
C THR A 51 -4.97 -13.73 -7.99
N ASN A 52 -4.49 -13.27 -9.14
CA ASN A 52 -4.03 -14.12 -10.24
C ASN A 52 -2.49 -14.07 -10.34
N LYS A 53 -1.85 -15.23 -10.19
CA LYS A 53 -0.38 -15.35 -10.20
C LYS A 53 0.24 -14.86 -11.52
N ALA A 54 -0.38 -15.18 -12.66
CA ALA A 54 0.14 -14.76 -13.97
C ALA A 54 0.08 -13.25 -14.17
N ASP A 55 -0.98 -12.58 -13.69
CA ASP A 55 -1.12 -11.14 -13.77
C ASP A 55 -0.06 -10.44 -12.89
N ILE A 56 0.16 -10.96 -11.67
CA ILE A 56 1.23 -10.45 -10.80
C ILE A 56 2.59 -10.61 -11.48
N LEU A 57 2.93 -11.80 -11.98
CA LEU A 57 4.21 -12.06 -12.66
C LEU A 57 4.41 -11.13 -13.87
N SER A 58 3.36 -10.89 -14.67
CA SER A 58 3.45 -9.98 -15.82
C SER A 58 3.72 -8.53 -15.38
N SER A 59 3.24 -8.12 -14.20
CA SER A 59 3.47 -6.78 -13.65
C SER A 59 4.86 -6.60 -13.03
N LEU A 60 5.56 -7.68 -12.72
CA LEU A 60 6.90 -7.67 -12.11
C LEU A 60 8.05 -7.71 -13.12
N GLN A 61 7.79 -7.58 -14.42
CA GLN A 61 8.84 -7.59 -15.44
C GLN A 61 9.68 -6.31 -15.40
N ASN A 62 11.01 -6.46 -15.20
CA ASN A 62 11.97 -5.34 -15.14
C ASN A 62 11.61 -4.25 -14.12
N VAL A 63 11.12 -4.64 -12.95
CA VAL A 63 10.69 -3.74 -11.88
C VAL A 63 11.85 -3.44 -10.92
N ASP A 64 11.96 -2.17 -10.50
CA ASP A 64 12.93 -1.71 -9.50
C ASP A 64 12.30 -1.57 -8.10
N ALA A 65 10.97 -1.38 -8.02
CA ALA A 65 10.23 -1.32 -6.76
C ALA A 65 8.77 -1.70 -6.95
N LEU A 66 8.16 -2.32 -5.93
CA LEU A 66 6.77 -2.74 -5.91
C LEU A 66 6.00 -1.99 -4.81
N ILE A 67 4.93 -1.30 -5.19
CA ILE A 67 4.01 -0.62 -4.26
C ILE A 67 2.64 -1.28 -4.32
N ILE A 68 2.12 -1.66 -3.16
CA ILE A 68 0.86 -2.38 -3.02
C ILE A 68 -0.15 -1.48 -2.32
N THR A 69 -1.16 -1.02 -3.06
CA THR A 69 -2.22 -0.11 -2.62
C THR A 69 -3.61 -0.73 -2.77
N LEU A 70 -3.69 -2.03 -2.56
CA LEU A 70 -4.96 -2.76 -2.66
C LEU A 70 -6.03 -2.20 -1.74
N GLY A 71 -7.26 -2.16 -2.23
CA GLY A 71 -8.42 -1.71 -1.50
C GLY A 71 -9.70 -2.38 -1.99
N THR A 72 -10.70 -2.44 -1.11
CA THR A 72 -12.03 -2.98 -1.41
C THR A 72 -12.97 -1.92 -2.01
N ARG A 73 -12.45 -0.74 -2.36
CA ARG A 73 -13.24 0.43 -2.75
C ARG A 73 -14.25 0.78 -1.63
N LYS A 74 -15.54 0.90 -1.95
CA LYS A 74 -16.62 1.19 -0.99
C LYS A 74 -17.18 -0.08 -0.31
N SER A 75 -16.68 -1.28 -0.65
CA SER A 75 -17.16 -2.51 -0.02
C SER A 75 -16.58 -2.68 1.38
N MET A 76 -17.45 -2.84 2.36
CA MET A 76 -17.10 -3.19 3.76
C MET A 76 -17.35 -4.68 4.04
N LYS A 77 -17.69 -5.46 3.01
CA LYS A 77 -17.95 -6.90 3.16
C LYS A 77 -16.66 -7.65 3.46
N ALA A 78 -16.80 -8.78 4.10
CA ALA A 78 -15.71 -9.73 4.33
C ALA A 78 -14.96 -10.04 3.02
N THR A 79 -13.66 -10.12 3.11
CA THR A 79 -12.78 -10.34 1.96
C THR A 79 -11.57 -11.14 2.39
N THR A 80 -10.95 -11.85 1.44
CA THR A 80 -9.64 -12.50 1.56
C THR A 80 -8.63 -11.90 0.59
N LEU A 81 -9.00 -10.80 -0.09
CA LEU A 81 -8.19 -10.16 -1.13
C LEU A 81 -6.76 -9.89 -0.67
N PHE A 82 -6.59 -9.33 0.53
CA PHE A 82 -5.29 -8.91 1.04
C PHE A 82 -4.42 -10.12 1.40
N SER A 83 -4.97 -11.07 2.13
CA SER A 83 -4.23 -12.28 2.53
C SER A 83 -3.95 -13.22 1.35
N ASP A 84 -4.86 -13.33 0.37
CA ASP A 84 -4.63 -14.15 -0.82
C ASP A 84 -3.55 -13.54 -1.72
N PHE A 85 -3.57 -12.22 -1.93
CA PHE A 85 -2.46 -11.53 -2.58
C PHE A 85 -1.13 -11.78 -1.86
N ALA A 86 -1.11 -11.64 -0.52
CA ALA A 86 0.10 -11.85 0.28
C ALA A 86 0.70 -13.25 0.13
N LYS A 87 -0.15 -14.28 0.11
CA LYS A 87 0.29 -15.67 -0.15
C LYS A 87 0.95 -15.79 -1.51
N LEU A 88 0.32 -15.23 -2.55
CA LEU A 88 0.82 -15.29 -3.92
C LEU A 88 2.15 -14.56 -4.09
N ILE A 89 2.29 -13.33 -3.58
CA ILE A 89 3.55 -12.59 -3.72
C ILE A 89 4.70 -13.26 -2.96
N VAL A 90 4.43 -13.86 -1.81
CA VAL A 90 5.44 -14.64 -1.06
C VAL A 90 5.80 -15.93 -1.80
N GLU A 91 4.83 -16.62 -2.41
CA GLU A 91 5.08 -17.78 -3.28
C GLU A 91 5.96 -17.39 -4.47
N ILE A 92 5.60 -16.33 -5.19
CA ILE A 92 6.36 -15.79 -6.31
C ILE A 92 7.79 -15.41 -5.87
N ASN A 93 7.95 -14.82 -4.69
CA ASN A 93 9.27 -14.48 -4.15
C ASN A 93 10.15 -15.72 -3.93
N LYS A 94 9.59 -16.80 -3.40
CA LYS A 94 10.33 -18.07 -3.22
C LYS A 94 10.82 -18.66 -4.53
N GLU A 95 10.04 -18.52 -5.60
CA GLU A 95 10.37 -19.05 -6.92
C GLU A 95 11.35 -18.13 -7.69
N ASN A 96 11.20 -16.82 -7.59
CA ASN A 96 11.87 -15.85 -8.45
C ASN A 96 12.88 -14.96 -7.71
N LYS A 97 12.99 -15.05 -6.39
CA LYS A 97 13.90 -14.24 -5.52
C LYS A 97 13.77 -12.74 -5.80
N ILE A 98 12.64 -12.17 -5.43
CA ILE A 98 12.37 -10.72 -5.60
C ILE A 98 13.26 -9.94 -4.63
N ASP A 99 14.28 -9.29 -5.13
CA ASP A 99 15.23 -8.47 -4.34
C ASP A 99 15.04 -6.97 -4.65
N ILE A 100 13.82 -6.49 -4.48
CA ILE A 100 13.45 -5.08 -4.67
C ILE A 100 12.66 -4.58 -3.46
N PRO A 101 12.58 -3.26 -3.22
CA PRO A 101 11.66 -2.69 -2.24
C PRO A 101 10.22 -3.11 -2.49
N VAL A 102 9.55 -3.60 -1.44
CA VAL A 102 8.12 -3.96 -1.45
C VAL A 102 7.39 -3.12 -0.39
N ILE A 103 6.69 -2.09 -0.84
CA ILE A 103 5.98 -1.15 0.03
C ILE A 103 4.50 -1.50 0.06
N VAL A 104 3.97 -1.81 1.23
CA VAL A 104 2.60 -2.32 1.42
C VAL A 104 1.76 -1.34 2.22
N VAL A 105 0.66 -0.86 1.67
CA VAL A 105 -0.27 0.02 2.38
C VAL A 105 -1.39 -0.80 3.01
N THR A 106 -1.53 -0.68 4.33
CA THR A 106 -2.62 -1.33 5.09
C THR A 106 -3.55 -0.30 5.74
N GLY A 107 -3.25 0.17 6.94
CA GLY A 107 -3.98 1.21 7.65
C GLY A 107 -3.80 1.12 9.17
N PHE A 108 -3.83 2.25 9.85
CA PHE A 108 -3.78 2.28 11.31
C PHE A 108 -5.01 1.59 11.90
N GLY A 109 -4.77 0.55 12.68
CA GLY A 109 -5.80 -0.38 13.17
C GLY A 109 -5.64 -1.81 12.64
N ALA A 110 -4.76 -2.06 11.66
CA ALA A 110 -4.31 -3.40 11.30
C ALA A 110 -3.20 -3.88 12.23
N GLY A 111 -3.07 -5.20 12.37
CA GLY A 111 -2.07 -5.81 13.21
C GLY A 111 -2.13 -5.33 14.65
N GLU A 112 -0.97 -5.14 15.24
CA GLU A 112 -0.82 -4.65 16.62
C GLU A 112 -1.28 -3.20 16.82
N SER A 113 -1.30 -2.37 15.75
CA SER A 113 -1.68 -0.96 15.83
C SER A 113 -3.14 -0.76 16.30
N LYS A 114 -3.99 -1.77 16.17
CA LYS A 114 -5.36 -1.77 16.72
C LYS A 114 -5.41 -1.50 18.22
N ASN A 115 -4.39 -1.92 18.97
CA ASN A 115 -4.33 -1.74 20.42
C ASN A 115 -4.11 -0.28 20.81
N TYR A 116 -3.52 0.52 19.94
CA TYR A 116 -3.14 1.91 20.15
C TYR A 116 -4.18 2.91 19.60
N ALA A 117 -5.13 2.46 18.79
CA ALA A 117 -6.21 3.30 18.30
C ALA A 117 -7.09 3.82 19.44
N SER A 118 -7.59 5.05 19.30
CA SER A 118 -8.54 5.64 20.26
C SER A 118 -9.84 4.83 20.33
N TRP A 119 -10.57 4.96 21.44
CA TRP A 119 -11.81 4.20 21.62
C TRP A 119 -12.86 4.42 20.51
N PRO A 120 -13.11 5.65 20.03
CA PRO A 120 -14.04 5.85 18.90
C PRO A 120 -13.58 5.16 17.62
N VAL A 121 -12.27 5.21 17.31
CA VAL A 121 -11.69 4.55 16.13
C VAL A 121 -11.82 3.03 16.26
N LYS A 122 -11.51 2.46 17.43
CA LYS A 122 -11.70 1.02 17.70
C LYS A 122 -13.14 0.59 17.47
N MET A 123 -14.11 1.37 17.98
CA MET A 123 -15.52 1.08 17.83
C MET A 123 -15.93 1.13 16.35
N PHE A 124 -15.52 2.17 15.62
CA PHE A 124 -15.78 2.30 14.19
C PHE A 124 -15.22 1.12 13.38
N LEU A 125 -13.95 0.79 13.59
CA LEU A 125 -13.31 -0.35 12.92
C LEU A 125 -14.01 -1.67 13.23
N LYS A 126 -14.37 -1.89 14.50
CA LYS A 126 -15.06 -3.12 14.94
C LYS A 126 -16.44 -3.27 14.32
N LEU A 127 -17.19 -2.17 14.18
CA LEU A 127 -18.57 -2.23 13.68
C LEU A 127 -18.65 -2.27 12.15
N PHE A 128 -17.77 -1.57 11.45
CA PHE A 128 -17.91 -1.33 10.01
C PHE A 128 -16.82 -1.97 9.16
N LEU A 129 -15.61 -2.17 9.69
CA LEU A 129 -14.44 -2.58 8.91
C LEU A 129 -13.71 -3.79 9.47
N LYS A 130 -14.33 -4.50 10.43
CA LYS A 130 -13.69 -5.62 11.14
C LYS A 130 -13.07 -6.63 10.18
N ASP A 131 -13.85 -7.19 9.27
CA ASP A 131 -13.41 -8.25 8.38
C ASP A 131 -12.32 -7.79 7.41
N VAL A 132 -12.41 -6.54 6.94
CA VAL A 132 -11.39 -5.92 6.08
C VAL A 132 -10.07 -5.75 6.83
N TYR A 133 -10.11 -5.29 8.08
CA TYR A 133 -8.91 -5.07 8.89
C TYR A 133 -8.34 -6.38 9.44
N ASP A 134 -9.16 -7.39 9.68
CA ASP A 134 -8.71 -8.74 10.02
C ASP A 134 -7.93 -9.36 8.85
N ASP A 135 -8.40 -9.17 7.60
CA ASP A 135 -7.70 -9.66 6.42
C ASP A 135 -6.41 -8.87 6.12
N LYS A 136 -6.42 -7.53 6.32
CA LYS A 136 -5.19 -6.72 6.28
C LYS A 136 -4.17 -7.15 7.31
N THR A 137 -4.62 -7.53 8.51
CA THR A 137 -3.74 -8.08 9.56
C THR A 137 -3.07 -9.37 9.11
N LYS A 138 -3.83 -10.28 8.50
CA LYS A 138 -3.28 -11.51 7.90
C LYS A 138 -2.27 -11.22 6.80
N MET A 139 -2.56 -10.24 5.93
CA MET A 139 -1.62 -9.79 4.91
C MET A 139 -0.30 -9.35 5.54
N GLU A 140 -0.36 -8.49 6.57
CA GLU A 140 0.85 -8.03 7.28
C GLU A 140 1.64 -9.23 7.83
N GLU A 141 0.98 -10.15 8.54
CA GLU A 141 1.62 -11.34 9.12
C GLU A 141 2.32 -12.20 8.05
N ILE A 142 1.67 -12.43 6.90
CA ILE A 142 2.25 -13.24 5.82
C ILE A 142 3.47 -12.56 5.21
N ILE A 143 3.39 -11.26 4.92
CA ILE A 143 4.46 -10.50 4.28
C ILE A 143 5.65 -10.33 5.22
N THR A 144 5.41 -10.00 6.49
CA THR A 144 6.49 -9.71 7.43
C THR A 144 7.23 -10.96 7.93
N ASN A 145 6.60 -12.13 7.82
CA ASN A 145 7.24 -13.43 8.05
C ASN A 145 7.96 -14.00 6.82
N SER A 146 8.05 -13.23 5.72
CA SER A 146 8.74 -13.62 4.49
C SER A 146 10.12 -12.97 4.36
N ASP A 147 10.87 -13.41 3.32
CA ASP A 147 12.18 -12.84 2.98
C ASP A 147 12.07 -11.57 2.09
N LEU A 148 10.86 -11.10 1.78
CA LEU A 148 10.67 -9.85 1.02
C LEU A 148 11.34 -8.66 1.70
N ASN A 149 11.83 -7.71 0.91
CA ASN A 149 12.33 -6.42 1.40
C ASN A 149 11.14 -5.47 1.66
N TRP A 150 10.36 -5.79 2.68
CA TRP A 150 9.09 -5.14 2.93
C TRP A 150 9.20 -3.85 3.77
N THR A 151 8.27 -2.94 3.54
CA THR A 151 7.90 -1.83 4.41
C THR A 151 6.37 -1.81 4.51
N VAL A 152 5.81 -1.92 5.70
CA VAL A 152 4.36 -1.84 5.91
C VAL A 152 3.98 -0.42 6.34
N VAL A 153 3.13 0.23 5.57
CA VAL A 153 2.67 1.60 5.80
C VAL A 153 1.23 1.60 6.29
N ARG A 154 1.01 2.15 7.48
CA ARG A 154 -0.27 2.24 8.18
C ARG A 154 -0.72 3.70 8.27
N PRO A 155 -1.33 4.26 7.23
CA PRO A 155 -1.81 5.63 7.27
C PRO A 155 -2.97 5.80 8.25
N GLY A 156 -3.13 7.03 8.74
CA GLY A 156 -4.33 7.49 9.40
C GLY A 156 -5.52 7.62 8.43
N ARG A 157 -6.51 8.45 8.78
CA ARG A 157 -7.66 8.71 7.91
C ARG A 157 -7.22 9.43 6.63
N LEU A 158 -7.64 8.88 5.48
CA LEU A 158 -7.26 9.41 4.18
C LEU A 158 -8.19 10.53 3.72
N LEU A 159 -7.61 11.62 3.26
CA LEU A 159 -8.31 12.79 2.74
C LEU A 159 -7.89 13.07 1.29
N ASP A 160 -8.80 13.74 0.56
CA ASP A 160 -8.50 14.29 -0.76
C ASP A 160 -8.09 15.76 -0.59
N LYS A 161 -6.80 16.00 -0.39
CA LYS A 161 -6.17 17.32 -0.26
C LYS A 161 -4.94 17.39 -1.16
N GLU A 162 -4.48 18.61 -1.40
CA GLU A 162 -3.25 18.89 -2.13
C GLU A 162 -2.01 18.32 -1.44
N LEU A 163 -0.96 18.11 -2.23
CA LEU A 163 0.34 17.71 -1.76
C LEU A 163 0.98 18.82 -0.91
N THR A 164 1.41 18.48 0.29
CA THR A 164 2.10 19.42 1.18
C THR A 164 3.55 19.02 1.47
N GLU A 165 3.88 17.74 1.35
CA GLU A 165 5.12 17.08 1.81
C GLU A 165 5.39 17.29 3.32
N LYS A 166 4.37 17.69 4.08
CA LYS A 166 4.43 17.90 5.54
C LYS A 166 3.67 16.78 6.23
N TYR A 167 4.35 15.70 6.47
CA TYR A 167 3.80 14.54 7.17
C TYR A 167 4.81 14.00 8.17
N HIS A 168 4.29 13.42 9.22
CA HIS A 168 5.06 12.80 10.29
C HIS A 168 4.99 11.28 10.18
N ILE A 169 6.11 10.60 10.41
CA ILE A 169 6.20 9.14 10.43
C ILE A 169 6.61 8.64 11.82
N GLU A 170 5.94 7.59 12.27
CA GLU A 170 6.28 6.88 13.50
C GLU A 170 6.58 5.42 13.18
N ASN A 171 7.76 4.95 13.53
CA ASN A 171 8.18 3.56 13.36
C ASN A 171 8.10 2.75 14.66
N LYS A 172 7.61 3.36 15.74
CA LYS A 172 7.36 2.70 17.03
C LYS A 172 6.00 3.13 17.57
N LEU A 173 5.21 2.15 17.98
CA LEU A 173 3.94 2.42 18.63
C LEU A 173 4.16 2.64 20.13
N PHE A 174 3.51 3.65 20.69
CA PHE A 174 3.55 3.98 22.12
C PHE A 174 2.16 4.37 22.64
N LYS A 175 1.94 4.20 23.95
CA LYS A 175 0.66 4.55 24.56
C LYS A 175 0.41 6.05 24.45
N GLY A 176 -0.73 6.41 23.88
CA GLY A 176 -1.12 7.81 23.66
C GLY A 176 -0.73 8.35 22.28
N ILE A 177 -0.15 7.52 21.40
CA ILE A 177 0.08 7.91 20.01
C ILE A 177 -1.22 8.43 19.37
N LYS A 178 -1.15 9.57 18.72
CA LYS A 178 -2.27 10.16 17.99
C LYS A 178 -1.95 10.09 16.51
N ILE A 179 -2.72 9.27 15.81
CA ILE A 179 -2.64 9.18 14.36
C ILE A 179 -3.87 9.85 13.80
N GLY A 180 -3.65 10.99 13.19
CA GLY A 180 -4.68 11.85 12.62
C GLY A 180 -5.05 11.44 11.19
N GLU A 181 -5.11 12.44 10.35
CA GLU A 181 -5.45 12.33 8.93
C GLU A 181 -4.18 12.47 8.08
N ILE A 182 -4.27 12.08 6.82
CA ILE A 182 -3.23 12.33 5.81
C ILE A 182 -3.87 12.48 4.44
N SER A 183 -3.35 13.42 3.63
CA SER A 183 -3.77 13.50 2.24
C SER A 183 -3.29 12.27 1.44
N ARG A 184 -4.08 11.85 0.44
CA ARG A 184 -3.62 10.78 -0.46
C ARG A 184 -2.38 11.20 -1.25
N ALA A 185 -2.25 12.48 -1.54
CA ALA A 185 -1.09 13.05 -2.24
C ALA A 185 0.19 12.95 -1.40
N ASP A 186 0.14 13.28 -0.11
CA ASP A 186 1.28 13.15 0.80
C ASP A 186 1.66 11.70 1.07
N LEU A 187 0.66 10.82 1.22
CA LEU A 187 0.94 9.39 1.33
C LEU A 187 1.59 8.86 0.05
N ALA A 188 1.11 9.25 -1.13
CA ALA A 188 1.70 8.87 -2.41
C ALA A 188 3.15 9.36 -2.54
N ASP A 189 3.44 10.57 -2.08
CA ASP A 189 4.81 11.10 -2.03
C ASP A 189 5.73 10.24 -1.17
N PHE A 190 5.28 9.88 0.03
CA PHE A 190 6.04 8.99 0.92
C PHE A 190 6.30 7.62 0.27
N LEU A 191 5.28 7.01 -0.36
CA LEU A 191 5.42 5.71 -1.02
C LEU A 191 6.45 5.74 -2.15
N ILE A 192 6.43 6.79 -2.98
CA ILE A 192 7.41 6.96 -4.06
C ILE A 192 8.81 7.20 -3.49
N LYS A 193 8.96 8.03 -2.46
CA LYS A 193 10.27 8.23 -1.79
C LYS A 193 10.82 6.92 -1.21
N GLN A 194 9.97 6.04 -0.67
CA GLN A 194 10.40 4.71 -0.21
C GLN A 194 10.78 3.78 -1.38
N ALA A 195 10.12 3.88 -2.52
CA ALA A 195 10.49 3.14 -3.71
C ALA A 195 11.85 3.60 -4.28
N GLU A 196 12.12 4.91 -4.27
CA GLU A 196 13.40 5.49 -4.70
C GLU A 196 14.56 5.12 -3.78
N LYS A 197 14.30 5.15 -2.48
CA LYS A 197 15.27 4.83 -1.43
C LYS A 197 14.55 4.28 -0.20
N GLN A 198 14.56 2.96 -0.04
CA GLN A 198 13.91 2.29 1.08
C GLN A 198 14.67 2.52 2.39
N THR A 199 14.32 3.63 3.08
CA THR A 199 14.91 3.98 4.38
C THR A 199 14.28 3.19 5.54
N GLU A 200 13.08 2.65 5.32
CA GLU A 200 12.27 1.98 6.34
C GLU A 200 12.17 0.47 6.10
N LEU A 201 13.27 -0.16 5.68
CA LEU A 201 13.34 -1.60 5.42
C LEU A 201 12.96 -2.42 6.65
N LYS A 202 12.06 -3.39 6.46
CA LYS A 202 11.53 -4.31 7.49
C LYS A 202 10.96 -3.58 8.71
N LYS A 203 10.26 -2.47 8.46
CA LYS A 203 9.59 -1.67 9.49
C LYS A 203 8.11 -1.47 9.21
N TYR A 204 7.37 -1.32 10.29
CA TYR A 204 6.01 -0.80 10.26
C TYR A 204 6.07 0.72 10.44
N ILE A 205 5.48 1.43 9.51
CA ILE A 205 5.42 2.90 9.53
C ILE A 205 3.98 3.35 9.71
N THR A 206 3.73 4.12 10.74
CA THR A 206 2.49 4.85 10.88
C THR A 206 2.72 6.27 10.38
N ILE A 207 1.80 6.80 9.58
CA ILE A 207 1.97 8.10 8.91
C ILE A 207 0.69 8.94 9.01
N SER A 208 0.84 10.22 9.32
CA SER A 208 -0.22 11.23 9.36
C SER A 208 0.33 12.62 9.05
N GLU A 209 -0.55 13.57 8.73
CA GLU A 209 -0.23 15.00 8.74
C GLU A 209 0.22 15.41 10.16
N GLU A 210 1.03 16.47 10.26
CA GLU A 210 1.45 17.08 11.53
C GLU A 210 0.29 17.80 12.23
#